data_2474d013366b78065357b023901d9cfe
#
_entry.id   2474d013366b78065357b023901d9cfe
#
_cell.length_a   1.000
_cell.length_b   1.000
_cell.length_c   1.000
_cell.angle_alpha   90.00
_cell.angle_beta   90.00
_cell.angle_gamma   90.00
#
_symmetry.space_group_name_H-M   'P 1'
#
loop_
_entity.id
_entity.type
_entity.pdbx_description
1 polymer ?
#
loop_
_entity_poly.entity_id
_entity_poly.type
_entity_poly.pdbx_seq_one_letter_code
_entity_poly.pdbx_strand_id
1 'polypeptide(L)'
;ALVPFWYIWKIINEVLEVSPNFGSAANLTHYGIMAMTYAIISYLIYIGALLCSHLAAFRIAANMRIDITEHISKLPIGFTDSFGSGKLRKIINDSTAATETYLAHQLPDKYAAMATPVGLLALLLVFDWRLGLLSLVPVAVGFAVMSAMTGKRMEEKMRQYGNALAAMSNEAVEYVRGIPVVKTFGQSVFSFKKFKATIDEYKKWVLAY
;
A
#
# COMPACT_ATOMS: atom_id res chain seq x y z
N ALA A 1 -17.75 11.06 4.32
CA ALA A 1 -17.22 11.27 2.97
C ALA A 1 -18.31 11.32 1.87
N LEU A 2 -19.43 10.59 2.02
CA LEU A 2 -20.47 10.51 0.97
C LEU A 2 -21.48 11.66 0.98
N VAL A 3 -21.69 12.33 2.11
CA VAL A 3 -22.68 13.41 2.27
C VAL A 3 -22.50 14.60 1.31
N PRO A 4 -21.27 15.06 0.99
CA PRO A 4 -21.06 16.09 -0.02
C PRO A 4 -21.64 15.74 -1.39
N PHE A 5 -21.54 14.48 -1.82
CA PHE A 5 -22.08 14.01 -3.11
C PHE A 5 -23.60 14.08 -3.15
N TRP A 6 -24.28 13.88 -2.03
CA TRP A 6 -25.73 14.09 -1.92
C TRP A 6 -26.12 15.53 -2.18
N TYR A 7 -25.39 16.51 -1.66
CA TYR A 7 -25.66 17.92 -1.91
C TYR A 7 -25.29 18.35 -3.33
N ILE A 8 -24.23 17.79 -3.90
CA ILE A 8 -23.89 18.01 -5.33
C ILE A 8 -25.01 17.49 -6.23
N TRP A 9 -25.56 16.31 -5.94
CA TRP A 9 -26.71 15.78 -6.66
C TRP A 9 -27.93 16.71 -6.55
N LYS A 10 -28.21 17.25 -5.37
CA LYS A 10 -29.31 18.25 -5.19
C LYS A 10 -29.09 19.51 -6.03
N ILE A 11 -27.85 20.00 -6.12
CA ILE A 11 -27.49 21.14 -6.97
C ILE A 11 -27.78 20.81 -8.43
N ILE A 12 -27.35 19.66 -8.91
CA ILE A 12 -27.54 19.22 -10.29
C ILE A 12 -29.03 19.09 -10.60
N ASN A 13 -29.81 18.47 -9.73
CA ASN A 13 -31.27 18.32 -9.90
C ASN A 13 -31.97 19.67 -9.98
N GLU A 14 -31.68 20.58 -9.05
CA GLU A 14 -32.29 21.90 -9.07
C GLU A 14 -31.95 22.68 -10.34
N VAL A 15 -30.70 22.60 -10.81
CA VAL A 15 -30.28 23.24 -12.07
C VAL A 15 -31.01 22.64 -13.28
N LEU A 16 -31.20 21.32 -13.30
CA LEU A 16 -31.93 20.66 -14.40
C LEU A 16 -33.43 20.97 -14.39
N GLU A 17 -34.06 21.06 -13.21
CA GLU A 17 -35.48 21.35 -13.05
C GLU A 17 -35.83 22.77 -13.51
N VAL A 18 -34.93 23.74 -13.25
CA VAL A 18 -35.18 25.15 -13.62
C VAL A 18 -34.68 25.54 -15.01
N SER A 19 -34.05 24.60 -15.74
CA SER A 19 -33.55 24.87 -17.10
C SER A 19 -34.71 25.21 -18.07
N PRO A 20 -34.58 26.26 -18.91
CA PRO A 20 -33.42 27.14 -19.12
C PRO A 20 -33.35 28.37 -18.19
N ASN A 21 -34.24 28.52 -17.24
CA ASN A 21 -34.39 29.72 -16.42
C ASN A 21 -33.58 29.65 -15.11
N PHE A 22 -32.26 29.59 -15.21
CA PHE A 22 -31.34 29.36 -14.10
C PHE A 22 -31.41 30.41 -12.97
N GLY A 23 -31.99 31.59 -13.24
CA GLY A 23 -32.20 32.62 -12.20
C GLY A 23 -33.24 32.28 -11.14
N SER A 24 -34.04 31.22 -11.34
CA SER A 24 -35.04 30.73 -10.38
C SER A 24 -34.51 29.68 -9.42
N ALA A 25 -33.26 29.25 -9.55
CA ALA A 25 -32.63 28.31 -8.63
C ALA A 25 -32.28 28.96 -7.28
N ALA A 26 -33.18 28.83 -6.29
CA ALA A 26 -33.11 29.57 -5.02
C ALA A 26 -32.14 28.94 -4.00
N ASN A 27 -31.87 27.59 -4.08
CA ASN A 27 -31.19 26.84 -3.04
C ASN A 27 -29.73 26.51 -3.38
N LEU A 28 -29.20 26.88 -4.55
CA LEU A 28 -27.84 26.53 -4.99
C LEU A 28 -26.79 26.96 -3.99
N THR A 29 -26.86 28.18 -3.47
CA THR A 29 -25.92 28.71 -2.49
C THR A 29 -25.98 27.90 -1.18
N HIS A 30 -27.17 27.56 -0.70
CA HIS A 30 -27.37 26.76 0.48
C HIS A 30 -26.78 25.36 0.32
N TYR A 31 -27.08 24.65 -0.77
CA TYR A 31 -26.56 23.33 -1.04
C TYR A 31 -25.03 23.34 -1.25
N GLY A 32 -24.48 24.39 -1.89
CA GLY A 32 -23.06 24.58 -2.04
C GLY A 32 -22.35 24.76 -0.71
N ILE A 33 -22.88 25.60 0.19
CA ILE A 33 -22.33 25.77 1.54
C ILE A 33 -22.39 24.47 2.34
N MET A 34 -23.51 23.74 2.26
CA MET A 34 -23.64 22.44 2.96
C MET A 34 -22.68 21.40 2.41
N ALA A 35 -22.53 21.29 1.08
CA ALA A 35 -21.55 20.39 0.47
C ALA A 35 -20.13 20.68 0.95
N MET A 36 -19.74 21.96 0.97
CA MET A 36 -18.43 22.40 1.44
C MET A 36 -18.23 22.13 2.94
N THR A 37 -19.23 22.44 3.76
CA THR A 37 -19.17 22.19 5.21
C THR A 37 -18.99 20.72 5.54
N TYR A 38 -19.79 19.84 4.91
CA TYR A 38 -19.66 18.39 5.12
C TYR A 38 -18.37 17.82 4.52
N ALA A 39 -17.83 18.41 3.46
CA ALA A 39 -16.51 18.03 2.94
C ALA A 39 -15.40 18.34 3.96
N ILE A 40 -15.42 19.54 4.55
CA ILE A 40 -14.47 19.94 5.60
C ILE A 40 -14.59 19.03 6.83
N ILE A 41 -15.82 18.79 7.31
CA ILE A 41 -16.06 17.89 8.45
C ILE A 41 -15.53 16.48 8.16
N SER A 42 -15.81 15.95 6.96
CA SER A 42 -15.33 14.64 6.53
C SER A 42 -13.80 14.56 6.52
N TYR A 43 -13.14 15.62 6.08
CA TYR A 43 -11.69 15.72 6.06
C TYR A 43 -11.09 15.77 7.46
N LEU A 44 -11.69 16.54 8.37
CA LEU A 44 -11.25 16.59 9.77
C LEU A 44 -11.39 15.24 10.49
N ILE A 45 -12.52 14.54 10.25
CA ILE A 45 -12.73 13.18 10.78
C ILE A 45 -11.67 12.22 10.22
N TYR A 46 -11.36 12.32 8.92
CA TYR A 46 -10.33 11.49 8.28
C TYR A 46 -8.95 11.72 8.89
N ILE A 47 -8.55 12.99 9.09
CA ILE A 47 -7.29 13.34 9.76
C ILE A 47 -7.25 12.77 11.19
N GLY A 48 -8.34 12.93 11.95
CA GLY A 48 -8.45 12.39 13.29
C GLY A 48 -8.30 10.86 13.33
N ALA A 49 -8.96 10.16 12.42
CA ALA A 49 -8.83 8.71 12.29
C ALA A 49 -7.42 8.27 11.94
N LEU A 50 -6.75 8.99 11.03
CA LEU A 50 -5.37 8.72 10.62
C LEU A 50 -4.39 8.94 11.80
N LEU A 51 -4.54 10.02 12.54
CA LEU A 51 -3.74 10.27 13.75
C LEU A 51 -3.90 9.17 14.79
N CYS A 52 -5.13 8.71 15.05
CA CYS A 52 -5.39 7.59 15.95
C CYS A 52 -4.72 6.29 15.48
N SER A 53 -4.80 6.01 14.18
CA SER A 53 -4.16 4.83 13.58
C SER A 53 -2.64 4.86 13.76
N HIS A 54 -1.99 6.01 13.47
CA HIS A 54 -0.55 6.17 13.64
C HIS A 54 -0.12 6.05 15.10
N LEU A 55 -0.82 6.70 16.03
CA LEU A 55 -0.50 6.61 17.45
C LEU A 55 -0.62 5.17 17.98
N ALA A 56 -1.66 4.44 17.56
CA ALA A 56 -1.83 3.04 17.89
C ALA A 56 -0.70 2.17 17.32
N ALA A 57 -0.35 2.37 16.05
CA ALA A 57 0.71 1.63 15.38
C ALA A 57 2.08 1.85 16.03
N PHE A 58 2.43 3.09 16.38
CA PHE A 58 3.68 3.41 17.08
C PHE A 58 3.74 2.75 18.46
N ARG A 59 2.65 2.78 19.23
CA ARG A 59 2.59 2.12 20.55
C ARG A 59 2.74 0.61 20.42
N ILE A 60 2.06 -0.01 19.47
CA ILE A 60 2.17 -1.45 19.23
C ILE A 60 3.59 -1.83 18.83
N ALA A 61 4.21 -1.09 17.90
CA ALA A 61 5.58 -1.34 17.47
C ALA A 61 6.59 -1.17 18.62
N ALA A 62 6.41 -0.14 19.47
CA ALA A 62 7.25 0.05 20.64
C ALA A 62 7.13 -1.09 21.63
N ASN A 63 5.89 -1.50 21.99
CA ASN A 63 5.65 -2.63 22.87
C ASN A 63 6.22 -3.94 22.32
N MET A 64 6.02 -4.21 21.02
CA MET A 64 6.62 -5.39 20.37
C MET A 64 8.16 -5.41 20.49
N ARG A 65 8.84 -4.25 20.33
CA ARG A 65 10.29 -4.17 20.50
C ARG A 65 10.71 -4.50 21.94
N ILE A 66 9.98 -3.98 22.92
CA ILE A 66 10.22 -4.25 24.35
C ILE A 66 10.02 -5.73 24.64
N ASP A 67 8.88 -6.31 24.26
CA ASP A 67 8.52 -7.70 24.53
C ASP A 67 9.52 -8.67 23.87
N ILE A 68 9.91 -8.42 22.60
CA ILE A 68 10.91 -9.24 21.91
C ILE A 68 12.26 -9.13 22.61
N THR A 69 12.69 -7.93 22.99
CA THR A 69 13.98 -7.74 23.68
C THR A 69 14.00 -8.41 25.03
N GLU A 70 12.92 -8.29 25.80
CA GLU A 70 12.76 -8.97 27.09
C GLU A 70 12.76 -10.48 26.92
N HIS A 71 12.06 -11.00 25.91
CA HIS A 71 12.08 -12.44 25.63
C HIS A 71 13.49 -12.94 25.28
N ILE A 72 14.22 -12.23 24.40
CA ILE A 72 15.58 -12.58 24.03
C ILE A 72 16.52 -12.56 25.24
N SER A 73 16.36 -11.63 26.18
CA SER A 73 17.20 -11.55 27.39
C SER A 73 17.03 -12.74 28.31
N LYS A 74 15.93 -13.46 28.21
CA LYS A 74 15.64 -14.68 29.01
C LYS A 74 16.12 -15.97 28.35
N LEU A 75 16.60 -15.90 27.09
CA LEU A 75 17.10 -17.07 26.36
C LEU A 75 18.55 -17.41 26.77
N PRO A 76 18.95 -18.70 26.69
CA PRO A 76 20.33 -19.11 26.93
C PRO A 76 21.33 -18.39 26.00
N ILE A 77 22.51 -18.07 26.52
CA ILE A 77 23.58 -17.35 25.78
C ILE A 77 23.91 -18.05 24.45
N GLY A 78 23.95 -19.37 24.42
CA GLY A 78 24.21 -20.14 23.20
C GLY A 78 23.19 -19.93 22.08
N PHE A 79 21.97 -19.51 22.39
CA PHE A 79 20.97 -19.15 21.39
C PHE A 79 21.37 -17.86 20.63
N THR A 80 21.78 -16.83 21.36
CA THR A 80 22.18 -15.56 20.76
C THR A 80 23.39 -15.70 19.86
N ASP A 81 24.35 -16.55 20.25
CA ASP A 81 25.55 -16.84 19.45
C ASP A 81 25.22 -17.61 18.16
N SER A 82 24.35 -18.63 18.26
CA SER A 82 23.96 -19.45 17.11
C SER A 82 23.04 -18.69 16.13
N PHE A 83 22.19 -17.81 16.62
CA PHE A 83 21.22 -17.07 15.82
C PHE A 83 21.82 -15.88 15.08
N GLY A 84 22.84 -15.26 15.66
CA GLY A 84 23.57 -14.11 15.13
C GLY A 84 22.90 -12.76 15.41
N SER A 85 23.69 -11.81 15.87
CA SER A 85 23.23 -10.46 16.25
C SER A 85 22.56 -9.68 15.12
N GLY A 86 23.01 -9.86 13.88
CA GLY A 86 22.43 -9.22 12.71
C GLY A 86 21.00 -9.68 12.41
N LYS A 87 20.72 -10.98 12.61
CA LYS A 87 19.38 -11.54 12.41
C LYS A 87 18.41 -11.11 13.52
N LEU A 88 18.90 -11.06 14.77
CA LEU A 88 18.13 -10.54 15.90
C LEU A 88 17.77 -9.06 15.69
N ARG A 89 18.74 -8.23 15.29
CA ARG A 89 18.51 -6.83 14.96
C ARG A 89 17.47 -6.65 13.87
N LYS A 90 17.52 -7.47 12.81
CA LYS A 90 16.55 -7.45 11.72
C LYS A 90 15.14 -7.76 12.23
N ILE A 91 14.96 -8.78 13.08
CA ILE A 91 13.66 -9.12 13.66
C ILE A 91 13.14 -7.97 14.52
N ILE A 92 13.96 -7.42 15.41
CA ILE A 92 13.54 -6.37 16.33
C ILE A 92 13.18 -5.08 15.58
N ASN A 93 13.96 -4.68 14.58
CA ASN A 93 13.77 -3.41 13.90
C ASN A 93 12.88 -3.54 12.66
N ASP A 94 13.25 -4.40 11.71
CA ASP A 94 12.59 -4.42 10.39
C ASP A 94 11.20 -5.06 10.47
N SER A 95 11.05 -6.16 11.23
CA SER A 95 9.75 -6.82 11.36
C SER A 95 8.75 -6.00 12.15
N THR A 96 9.21 -5.29 13.20
CA THR A 96 8.33 -4.37 13.94
C THR A 96 7.97 -3.12 13.15
N ALA A 97 8.90 -2.58 12.34
CA ALA A 97 8.62 -1.47 11.42
C ALA A 97 7.64 -1.88 10.32
N ALA A 98 7.74 -3.11 9.80
CA ALA A 98 6.76 -3.64 8.84
C ALA A 98 5.36 -3.76 9.47
N THR A 99 5.26 -4.19 10.73
CA THR A 99 3.98 -4.23 11.48
C THR A 99 3.40 -2.84 11.69
N GLU A 100 4.25 -1.86 12.03
CA GLU A 100 3.86 -0.46 12.16
C GLU A 100 3.28 0.08 10.85
N THR A 101 3.98 -0.11 9.74
CA THR A 101 3.53 0.30 8.40
C THR A 101 2.20 -0.36 8.02
N TYR A 102 2.05 -1.65 8.32
CA TYR A 102 0.80 -2.37 8.07
C TYR A 102 -0.37 -1.76 8.85
N LEU A 103 -0.21 -1.53 10.14
CA LEU A 103 -1.27 -1.00 11.01
C LEU A 103 -1.58 0.47 10.72
N ALA A 104 -0.56 1.29 10.44
CA ALA A 104 -0.73 2.72 10.19
C ALA A 104 -1.37 3.03 8.84
N HIS A 105 -1.03 2.27 7.79
CA HIS A 105 -1.41 2.56 6.42
C HIS A 105 -2.24 1.44 5.77
N GLN A 106 -1.70 0.23 5.67
CA GLN A 106 -2.33 -0.83 4.87
C GLN A 106 -3.68 -1.27 5.43
N LEU A 107 -3.84 -1.33 6.75
CA LEU A 107 -5.09 -1.74 7.38
C LEU A 107 -6.21 -0.71 7.18
N PRO A 108 -6.01 0.60 7.47
CA PRO A 108 -7.00 1.64 7.16
C PRO A 108 -7.32 1.70 5.67
N ASP A 109 -6.33 1.65 4.78
CA ASP A 109 -6.50 1.71 3.33
C ASP A 109 -7.32 0.53 2.81
N LYS A 110 -7.08 -0.68 3.34
CA LYS A 110 -7.86 -1.87 2.99
C LYS A 110 -9.34 -1.69 3.32
N TYR A 111 -9.67 -1.20 4.51
CA TYR A 111 -11.06 -0.97 4.90
C TYR A 111 -11.68 0.19 4.12
N ALA A 112 -10.96 1.26 3.85
CA ALA A 112 -11.41 2.36 3.01
C ALA A 112 -11.68 1.90 1.57
N ALA A 113 -10.78 1.08 1.00
CA ALA A 113 -10.92 0.51 -0.33
C ALA A 113 -12.12 -0.45 -0.46
N MET A 114 -12.55 -1.08 0.63
CA MET A 114 -13.77 -1.90 0.65
C MET A 114 -15.03 -1.07 0.88
N ALA A 115 -15.00 -0.15 1.84
CA ALA A 115 -16.18 0.62 2.24
C ALA A 115 -16.58 1.69 1.20
N THR A 116 -15.60 2.33 0.55
CA THR A 116 -15.86 3.43 -0.39
C THR A 116 -16.66 2.99 -1.63
N PRO A 117 -16.28 1.92 -2.35
CA PRO A 117 -17.07 1.45 -3.50
C PRO A 117 -18.48 1.02 -3.11
N VAL A 118 -18.63 0.34 -1.97
CA VAL A 118 -19.96 -0.08 -1.46
C VAL A 118 -20.83 1.14 -1.15
N GLY A 119 -20.27 2.13 -0.47
CA GLY A 119 -21.00 3.36 -0.16
C GLY A 119 -21.36 4.19 -1.40
N LEU A 120 -20.44 4.29 -2.37
CA LEU A 120 -20.73 4.96 -3.65
C LEU A 120 -21.81 4.23 -4.46
N LEU A 121 -21.73 2.90 -4.51
CA LEU A 121 -22.76 2.10 -5.19
C LEU A 121 -24.13 2.29 -4.54
N ALA A 122 -24.21 2.24 -3.21
CA ALA A 122 -25.45 2.49 -2.49
C ALA A 122 -26.00 3.89 -2.82
N LEU A 123 -25.15 4.90 -2.87
CA LEU A 123 -25.54 6.27 -3.22
C LEU A 123 -26.07 6.36 -4.67
N LEU A 124 -25.38 5.73 -5.62
CA LEU A 124 -25.79 5.67 -7.03
C LEU A 124 -27.17 5.00 -7.19
N LEU A 125 -27.40 3.89 -6.49
CA LEU A 125 -28.70 3.18 -6.52
C LEU A 125 -29.84 4.01 -5.91
N VAL A 126 -29.53 4.86 -4.91
CA VAL A 126 -30.52 5.79 -4.32
C VAL A 126 -30.83 6.95 -5.26
N PHE A 127 -29.85 7.45 -6.01
CA PHE A 127 -30.07 8.55 -6.96
C PHE A 127 -30.84 8.10 -8.19
N ASP A 128 -30.38 7.05 -8.85
CA ASP A 128 -31.06 6.41 -9.98
C ASP A 128 -30.60 4.94 -10.05
N TRP A 129 -31.50 4.02 -9.73
CA TRP A 129 -31.20 2.60 -9.71
C TRP A 129 -30.78 2.04 -11.09
N ARG A 130 -31.26 2.64 -12.18
CA ARG A 130 -30.96 2.22 -13.56
C ARG A 130 -29.53 2.58 -13.93
N LEU A 131 -29.17 3.84 -13.68
CA LEU A 131 -27.79 4.31 -13.88
C LEU A 131 -26.82 3.64 -12.90
N GLY A 132 -27.25 3.40 -11.65
CA GLY A 132 -26.46 2.68 -10.65
C GLY A 132 -26.14 1.24 -11.11
N LEU A 133 -27.11 0.51 -11.64
CA LEU A 133 -26.86 -0.82 -12.20
C LEU A 133 -25.97 -0.79 -13.45
N LEU A 134 -26.19 0.19 -14.34
CA LEU A 134 -25.37 0.34 -15.53
C LEU A 134 -23.91 0.64 -15.19
N SER A 135 -23.64 1.40 -14.12
CA SER A 135 -22.30 1.72 -13.64
C SER A 135 -21.53 0.51 -13.11
N LEU A 136 -22.20 -0.58 -12.74
CA LEU A 136 -21.56 -1.83 -12.34
C LEU A 136 -20.86 -2.54 -13.50
N VAL A 137 -21.30 -2.32 -14.74
CA VAL A 137 -20.71 -2.99 -15.91
C VAL A 137 -19.22 -2.66 -16.07
N PRO A 138 -18.80 -1.39 -16.17
CA PRO A 138 -17.38 -1.05 -16.26
C PRO A 138 -16.59 -1.47 -15.02
N VAL A 139 -17.19 -1.44 -13.83
CA VAL A 139 -16.56 -1.92 -12.59
C VAL A 139 -16.29 -3.41 -12.66
N ALA A 140 -17.28 -4.22 -13.07
CA ALA A 140 -17.12 -5.66 -13.22
C ALA A 140 -16.06 -6.02 -14.27
N VAL A 141 -16.05 -5.32 -15.41
CA VAL A 141 -15.02 -5.48 -16.44
C VAL A 141 -13.63 -5.13 -15.89
N GLY A 142 -13.51 -4.02 -15.17
CA GLY A 142 -12.25 -3.63 -14.53
C GLY A 142 -11.73 -4.67 -13.55
N PHE A 143 -12.60 -5.22 -12.71
CA PHE A 143 -12.24 -6.30 -11.79
C PHE A 143 -11.86 -7.60 -12.52
N ALA A 144 -12.56 -7.96 -13.59
CA ALA A 144 -12.24 -9.14 -14.39
C ALA A 144 -10.85 -9.01 -15.04
N VAL A 145 -10.54 -7.85 -15.63
CA VAL A 145 -9.23 -7.56 -16.21
C VAL A 145 -8.14 -7.57 -15.14
N MET A 146 -8.36 -6.91 -14.02
CA MET A 146 -7.40 -6.87 -12.91
C MET A 146 -7.13 -8.27 -12.34
N SER A 147 -8.18 -9.09 -12.18
CA SER A 147 -8.06 -10.48 -11.72
C SER A 147 -7.28 -11.34 -12.71
N ALA A 148 -7.49 -11.14 -14.01
CA ALA A 148 -6.73 -11.83 -15.05
C ALA A 148 -5.25 -11.45 -15.05
N MET A 149 -4.94 -10.17 -14.75
CA MET A 149 -3.55 -9.67 -14.65
C MET A 149 -2.83 -10.13 -13.38
N THR A 150 -3.54 -10.29 -12.25
CA THR A 150 -2.97 -10.63 -10.93
C THR A 150 -2.96 -12.13 -10.62
N GLY A 151 -3.28 -12.99 -11.57
CA GLY A 151 -3.33 -14.44 -11.39
C GLY A 151 -1.96 -15.12 -11.23
N LYS A 152 -1.96 -16.46 -11.21
CA LYS A 152 -0.78 -17.33 -11.02
C LYS A 152 0.45 -16.95 -11.87
N ARG A 153 0.22 -16.37 -13.04
CA ARG A 153 1.29 -15.92 -13.94
C ARG A 153 2.09 -14.74 -13.35
N MET A 154 1.40 -13.82 -12.68
CA MET A 154 2.03 -12.69 -12.00
C MET A 154 2.78 -13.15 -10.74
N GLU A 155 2.18 -14.06 -9.95
CA GLU A 155 2.81 -14.67 -8.78
C GLU A 155 4.13 -15.35 -9.15
N GLU A 156 4.14 -16.13 -10.24
CA GLU A 156 5.36 -16.76 -10.74
C GLU A 156 6.41 -15.75 -11.18
N LYS A 157 6.03 -14.69 -11.89
CA LYS A 157 6.94 -13.60 -12.27
C LYS A 157 7.55 -12.91 -11.04
N MET A 158 6.73 -12.60 -10.03
CA MET A 158 7.18 -12.00 -8.78
C MET A 158 8.14 -12.92 -8.01
N ARG A 159 7.90 -14.22 -8.02
CA ARG A 159 8.80 -15.22 -7.44
C ARG A 159 10.16 -15.24 -8.16
N GLN A 160 10.16 -15.26 -9.49
CA GLN A 160 11.40 -15.22 -10.28
C GLN A 160 12.16 -13.91 -10.08
N TYR A 161 11.48 -12.78 -10.06
CA TYR A 161 12.06 -11.49 -9.71
C TYR A 161 12.71 -11.51 -8.33
N GLY A 162 12.00 -12.01 -7.32
CA GLY A 162 12.53 -12.13 -5.95
C GLY A 162 13.76 -13.03 -5.85
N ASN A 163 13.76 -14.16 -6.56
CA ASN A 163 14.90 -15.06 -6.62
C ASN A 163 16.12 -14.41 -7.30
N ALA A 164 15.92 -13.71 -8.42
CA ALA A 164 16.99 -13.03 -9.12
C ALA A 164 17.57 -11.86 -8.29
N LEU A 165 16.73 -11.11 -7.56
CA LEU A 165 17.16 -10.08 -6.62
C LEU A 165 18.01 -10.64 -5.48
N ALA A 166 17.57 -11.76 -4.89
CA ALA A 166 18.31 -12.43 -3.82
C ALA A 166 19.67 -12.97 -4.31
N ALA A 167 19.72 -13.59 -5.49
CA ALA A 167 20.95 -14.05 -6.11
C ALA A 167 21.92 -12.90 -6.38
N MET A 168 21.45 -11.81 -6.96
CA MET A 168 22.27 -10.61 -7.20
C MET A 168 22.81 -10.02 -5.89
N SER A 169 21.97 -9.93 -4.85
CA SER A 169 22.37 -9.40 -3.55
C SER A 169 23.43 -10.26 -2.87
N ASN A 170 23.29 -11.58 -2.94
CA ASN A 170 24.29 -12.51 -2.39
C ASN A 170 25.65 -12.40 -3.11
N GLU A 171 25.63 -12.35 -4.45
CA GLU A 171 26.86 -12.19 -5.23
C GLU A 171 27.50 -10.80 -5.01
N ALA A 172 26.71 -9.75 -4.79
CA ALA A 172 27.22 -8.43 -4.44
C ALA A 172 28.01 -8.46 -3.11
N VAL A 173 27.48 -9.15 -2.09
CA VAL A 173 28.15 -9.31 -0.79
C VAL A 173 29.44 -10.13 -0.94
N GLU A 174 29.40 -11.24 -1.68
CA GLU A 174 30.59 -12.04 -1.95
C GLU A 174 31.65 -11.28 -2.75
N TYR A 175 31.24 -10.51 -3.75
CA TYR A 175 32.12 -9.66 -4.52
C TYR A 175 32.84 -8.64 -3.63
N VAL A 176 32.10 -7.93 -2.77
CA VAL A 176 32.70 -6.94 -1.84
C VAL A 176 33.65 -7.60 -0.87
N ARG A 177 33.31 -8.77 -0.31
CA ARG A 177 34.18 -9.56 0.57
C ARG A 177 35.45 -10.06 -0.14
N GLY A 178 35.34 -10.35 -1.43
CA GLY A 178 36.47 -10.84 -2.24
C GLY A 178 37.43 -9.73 -2.72
N ILE A 179 37.06 -8.46 -2.65
CA ILE A 179 37.87 -7.33 -3.12
C ILE A 179 39.31 -7.32 -2.52
N PRO A 180 39.52 -7.51 -1.21
CA PRO A 180 40.86 -7.56 -0.64
C PRO A 180 41.73 -8.67 -1.24
N VAL A 181 41.15 -9.87 -1.43
CA VAL A 181 41.83 -11.03 -2.01
C VAL A 181 42.20 -10.76 -3.47
N VAL A 182 41.26 -10.23 -4.25
CA VAL A 182 41.47 -9.86 -5.66
C VAL A 182 42.59 -8.83 -5.79
N LYS A 183 42.60 -7.80 -4.93
CA LYS A 183 43.68 -6.78 -4.92
C LYS A 183 45.03 -7.33 -4.57
N THR A 184 45.11 -8.31 -3.65
CA THR A 184 46.36 -8.93 -3.21
C THR A 184 46.94 -9.84 -4.29
N PHE A 185 46.11 -10.57 -5.02
CA PHE A 185 46.56 -11.59 -5.98
C PHE A 185 46.42 -11.16 -7.45
N GLY A 186 46.00 -9.94 -7.75
CA GLY A 186 45.93 -9.38 -9.07
C GLY A 186 44.87 -10.00 -10.01
N GLN A 187 43.93 -10.78 -9.46
CA GLN A 187 42.90 -11.48 -10.26
C GLN A 187 41.55 -10.76 -10.18
N SER A 188 41.24 -9.93 -11.16
CA SER A 188 39.99 -9.11 -11.17
C SER A 188 38.80 -9.68 -11.96
N VAL A 189 38.98 -10.72 -12.80
CA VAL A 189 38.05 -10.97 -13.90
C VAL A 189 36.95 -11.98 -13.59
N PHE A 190 37.17 -12.97 -12.71
CA PHE A 190 36.21 -14.08 -12.53
C PHE A 190 35.01 -13.72 -11.64
N SER A 191 35.24 -13.05 -10.53
CA SER A 191 34.18 -12.65 -9.60
C SER A 191 33.25 -11.58 -10.19
N PHE A 192 33.80 -10.68 -11.02
CA PHE A 192 33.01 -9.66 -11.70
C PHE A 192 32.09 -10.25 -12.78
N LYS A 193 32.51 -11.29 -13.52
CA LYS A 193 31.67 -11.95 -14.52
C LYS A 193 30.44 -12.61 -13.90
N LYS A 194 30.62 -13.26 -12.74
CA LYS A 194 29.50 -13.91 -12.04
C LYS A 194 28.52 -12.89 -11.51
N PHE A 195 28.98 -11.81 -10.88
CA PHE A 195 28.14 -10.73 -10.40
C PHE A 195 27.41 -10.03 -11.58
N LYS A 196 28.10 -9.76 -12.69
CA LYS A 196 27.48 -9.20 -13.89
C LYS A 196 26.37 -10.10 -14.43
N ALA A 197 26.56 -11.41 -14.45
CA ALA A 197 25.54 -12.35 -14.91
C ALA A 197 24.27 -12.29 -14.03
N THR A 198 24.42 -12.16 -12.71
CA THR A 198 23.26 -12.00 -11.81
C THR A 198 22.56 -10.66 -11.98
N ILE A 199 23.29 -9.57 -12.29
CA ILE A 199 22.71 -8.28 -12.64
C ILE A 199 21.89 -8.37 -13.95
N ASP A 200 22.43 -9.04 -14.97
CA ASP A 200 21.76 -9.21 -16.26
C ASP A 200 20.48 -10.05 -16.11
N GLU A 201 20.52 -11.10 -15.29
CA GLU A 201 19.32 -11.91 -14.98
C GLU A 201 18.28 -11.10 -14.20
N TYR A 202 18.69 -10.34 -13.19
CA TYR A 202 17.79 -9.43 -12.46
C TYR A 202 17.16 -8.40 -13.39
N LYS A 203 17.96 -7.75 -14.27
CA LYS A 203 17.48 -6.81 -15.26
C LYS A 203 16.44 -7.42 -16.20
N LYS A 204 16.63 -8.66 -16.66
CA LYS A 204 15.66 -9.39 -17.49
C LYS A 204 14.30 -9.48 -16.78
N TRP A 205 14.26 -9.82 -15.50
CA TRP A 205 13.01 -9.92 -14.76
C TRP A 205 12.38 -8.56 -14.46
N VAL A 206 13.18 -7.52 -14.21
CA VAL A 206 12.68 -6.13 -14.07
C VAL A 206 11.99 -5.66 -15.34
N LEU A 207 12.55 -5.96 -16.52
CA LEU A 207 11.98 -5.54 -17.80
C LEU A 207 10.79 -6.43 -18.26
N ALA A 208 10.63 -7.62 -17.68
CA ALA A 208 9.52 -8.53 -17.96
C ALA A 208 8.29 -8.29 -17.07
N TYR A 209 8.43 -7.42 -16.08
CA TYR A 209 7.38 -6.98 -15.16
C TYR A 209 6.59 -5.82 -15.74
#